data_1e479a792b4bcdcdbef8825a32514245
#
_entry.id   1e479a792b4bcdcdbef8825a32514245
#
_cell.length_a   1.000
_cell.length_b   1.000
_cell.length_c   1.000
_cell.angle_alpha   90.00
_cell.angle_beta   90.00
_cell.angle_gamma   90.00
#
_symmetry.space_group_name_H-M   'P 1'
#
loop_
_entity.id
_entity.type
_entity.pdbx_description
1 polymer ?
#
loop_
_entity_poly.entity_id
_entity_poly.type
_entity_poly.pdbx_seq_one_letter_code
_entity_poly.pdbx_strand_id
1 'polypeptide(L)'
;MASSQAVPAASAALVQLPLAGLGRRLAAHLTDVAISASVFLFLVLTMRGLRGVGLWKPVTEHTGRGYDPTAWHALGAGPKVAVVLGFILSMGVIYFALFESSAWQATFGKRLFDMHVTDDEGKRIGVRRALGRWVWKFLLGYFWINLASLATIPLTKDKKALHDYMARTLVVRGQPVQGGSLESWRIVLAFAIPFVWLLATFLATL
;
A
#
# COMPACT_ATOMS: atom_id res chain seq x y z
N MET A 1 35.35 -29.25 -31.56
CA MET A 1 34.55 -28.05 -31.94
C MET A 1 33.55 -27.81 -30.82
N ALA A 2 33.83 -26.89 -29.94
CA ALA A 2 32.94 -26.53 -28.83
C ALA A 2 31.97 -25.48 -29.37
N SER A 3 30.68 -25.79 -29.38
CA SER A 3 29.63 -24.83 -29.70
C SER A 3 29.53 -23.82 -28.58
N SER A 4 29.96 -22.58 -28.84
CA SER A 4 29.70 -21.43 -28.01
C SER A 4 28.16 -21.24 -27.96
N GLN A 5 27.55 -21.67 -26.87
CA GLN A 5 26.14 -21.32 -26.61
C GLN A 5 26.08 -19.81 -26.36
N ALA A 6 25.53 -19.07 -27.32
CA ALA A 6 25.24 -17.67 -27.17
C ALA A 6 24.26 -17.51 -25.99
N VAL A 7 24.68 -16.82 -24.94
CA VAL A 7 23.82 -16.39 -23.82
C VAL A 7 22.65 -15.61 -24.43
N PRO A 8 21.42 -15.99 -24.16
CA PRO A 8 20.26 -15.33 -24.81
C PRO A 8 20.27 -13.83 -24.49
N ALA A 9 20.11 -13.00 -25.51
CA ALA A 9 20.15 -11.54 -25.44
C ALA A 9 19.21 -10.93 -24.37
N ALA A 10 18.19 -11.67 -23.95
CA ALA A 10 17.31 -11.33 -22.85
C ALA A 10 18.05 -11.22 -21.49
N SER A 11 19.09 -12.02 -21.26
CA SER A 11 19.90 -11.95 -20.02
C SER A 11 20.80 -10.71 -19.98
N ALA A 12 21.27 -10.25 -21.13
CA ALA A 12 22.11 -9.05 -21.22
C ALA A 12 21.30 -7.74 -21.06
N ALA A 13 20.03 -7.73 -21.47
CA ALA A 13 19.14 -6.57 -21.32
C ALA A 13 18.73 -6.29 -19.86
N LEU A 14 18.74 -7.30 -19.01
CA LEU A 14 18.41 -7.15 -17.57
C LEU A 14 19.48 -6.42 -16.77
N VAL A 15 20.71 -6.37 -17.26
CA VAL A 15 21.87 -5.76 -16.57
C VAL A 15 21.79 -4.23 -16.52
N GLN A 16 20.85 -3.60 -17.22
CA GLN A 16 20.80 -2.14 -17.35
C GLN A 16 19.45 -1.50 -16.93
N LEU A 17 18.62 -2.18 -16.15
CA LEU A 17 17.41 -1.53 -15.63
C LEU A 17 17.80 -0.37 -14.70
N PRO A 18 17.34 0.86 -14.94
CA PRO A 18 17.68 2.03 -14.12
C PRO A 18 17.00 1.90 -12.76
N LEU A 19 17.72 1.41 -11.77
CA LEU A 19 17.20 1.14 -10.43
C LEU A 19 16.89 2.43 -9.68
N ALA A 20 15.76 2.43 -8.94
CA ALA A 20 15.33 3.56 -8.14
C ALA A 20 16.13 3.67 -6.84
N GLY A 21 16.75 4.85 -6.63
CA GLY A 21 17.49 5.15 -5.40
C GLY A 21 16.58 5.46 -4.20
N LEU A 22 17.21 5.54 -3.02
CA LEU A 22 16.53 5.76 -1.73
C LEU A 22 15.66 7.02 -1.73
N GLY A 23 16.16 8.17 -2.16
CA GLY A 23 15.43 9.44 -2.09
C GLY A 23 14.09 9.41 -2.85
N ARG A 24 14.07 8.85 -4.08
CA ARG A 24 12.83 8.69 -4.86
C ARG A 24 11.84 7.75 -4.19
N ARG A 25 12.33 6.63 -3.63
CA ARG A 25 11.48 5.67 -2.92
C ARG A 25 10.87 6.26 -1.67
N LEU A 26 11.65 7.05 -0.92
CA LEU A 26 11.16 7.75 0.26
C LEU A 26 10.11 8.80 -0.11
N ALA A 27 10.37 9.63 -1.11
CA ALA A 27 9.42 10.62 -1.59
C ALA A 27 8.10 9.98 -2.07
N ALA A 28 8.18 8.89 -2.84
CA ALA A 28 7.00 8.13 -3.25
C ALA A 28 6.23 7.56 -2.06
N HIS A 29 6.93 7.01 -1.06
CA HIS A 29 6.29 6.48 0.13
C HIS A 29 5.59 7.56 0.95
N LEU A 30 6.23 8.71 1.16
CA LEU A 30 5.62 9.86 1.85
C LEU A 30 4.38 10.36 1.11
N THR A 31 4.41 10.39 -0.23
CA THR A 31 3.24 10.74 -1.05
C THR A 31 2.10 9.73 -0.87
N ASP A 32 2.40 8.42 -0.90
CA ASP A 32 1.39 7.38 -0.66
C ASP A 32 0.79 7.50 0.75
N VAL A 33 1.61 7.78 1.77
CA VAL A 33 1.15 8.03 3.14
C VAL A 33 0.26 9.27 3.21
N ALA A 34 0.66 10.37 2.57
CA ALA A 34 -0.14 11.60 2.54
C ALA A 34 -1.50 11.38 1.86
N ILE A 35 -1.55 10.66 0.73
CA ILE A 35 -2.80 10.29 0.06
C ILE A 35 -3.67 9.45 1.00
N SER A 36 -3.12 8.43 1.62
CA SER A 36 -3.85 7.55 2.53
C SER A 36 -4.40 8.30 3.75
N ALA A 37 -3.58 9.19 4.34
CA ALA A 37 -3.99 10.04 5.46
C ALA A 37 -5.08 11.04 5.06
N SER A 38 -4.99 11.63 3.86
CA SER A 38 -6.01 12.55 3.34
C SER A 38 -7.34 11.85 3.11
N VAL A 39 -7.33 10.65 2.53
CA VAL A 39 -8.54 9.83 2.36
C VAL A 39 -9.16 9.48 3.72
N PHE A 40 -8.34 9.04 4.67
CA PHE A 40 -8.80 8.73 6.02
C PHE A 40 -9.44 9.95 6.69
N LEU A 41 -8.77 11.09 6.68
CA LEU A 41 -9.27 12.34 7.26
C LEU A 41 -10.57 12.78 6.59
N PHE A 42 -10.64 12.74 5.25
CA PHE A 42 -11.85 13.06 4.50
C PHE A 42 -13.03 12.19 4.93
N LEU A 43 -12.82 10.86 5.05
CA LEU A 43 -13.86 9.94 5.48
C LEU A 43 -14.33 10.23 6.92
N VAL A 44 -13.39 10.47 7.84
CA VAL A 44 -13.74 10.83 9.25
C VAL A 44 -14.52 12.12 9.30
N LEU A 45 -14.09 13.16 8.58
CA LEU A 45 -14.78 14.45 8.56
C LEU A 45 -16.18 14.34 7.93
N THR A 46 -16.32 13.56 6.85
CA THR A 46 -17.62 13.28 6.23
C THR A 46 -18.58 12.60 7.20
N MET A 47 -18.13 11.56 7.91
CA MET A 47 -18.93 10.86 8.91
C MET A 47 -19.36 11.80 10.04
N ARG A 48 -18.43 12.64 10.54
CA ARG A 48 -18.76 13.66 11.56
C ARG A 48 -19.75 14.71 11.05
N GLY A 49 -19.58 15.16 9.80
CA GLY A 49 -20.48 16.12 9.16
C GLY A 49 -21.89 15.57 9.01
N LEU A 50 -22.06 14.35 8.52
CA LEU A 50 -23.36 13.68 8.38
C LEU A 50 -24.09 13.53 9.72
N ARG A 51 -23.35 13.30 10.81
CA ARG A 51 -23.89 13.34 12.17
C ARG A 51 -24.37 14.75 12.56
N GLY A 52 -23.53 15.75 12.34
CA GLY A 52 -23.81 17.13 12.73
C GLY A 52 -25.06 17.71 12.08
N VAL A 53 -25.40 17.28 10.85
CA VAL A 53 -26.60 17.71 10.13
C VAL A 53 -27.80 16.77 10.33
N GLY A 54 -27.69 15.77 11.23
CA GLY A 54 -28.80 14.86 11.56
C GLY A 54 -29.16 13.86 10.45
N LEU A 55 -28.39 13.80 9.36
CA LEU A 55 -28.58 12.82 8.28
C LEU A 55 -28.16 11.40 8.71
N TRP A 56 -27.43 11.32 9.78
CA TRP A 56 -27.02 10.06 10.39
C TRP A 56 -27.49 10.01 11.84
N LYS A 57 -28.51 9.21 12.09
CA LYS A 57 -28.97 8.89 13.45
C LYS A 57 -28.41 7.54 13.85
N PRO A 58 -27.83 7.40 15.05
CA PRO A 58 -27.34 6.11 15.52
C PRO A 58 -28.48 5.10 15.61
N VAL A 59 -28.16 3.84 15.28
CA VAL A 59 -29.12 2.70 15.36
C VAL A 59 -29.72 2.56 16.77
N THR A 60 -29.03 3.03 17.79
CA THR A 60 -29.43 3.03 19.18
C THR A 60 -30.69 3.88 19.46
N GLU A 61 -30.98 4.87 18.62
CA GLU A 61 -32.25 5.65 18.74
C GLU A 61 -33.47 4.76 18.49
N HIS A 62 -33.32 3.68 17.69
CA HIS A 62 -34.39 2.70 17.43
C HIS A 62 -34.49 1.61 18.50
N THR A 63 -33.45 1.40 19.29
CA THR A 63 -33.38 0.32 20.30
C THR A 63 -33.68 0.82 21.72
N GLY A 64 -33.98 2.11 21.89
CA GLY A 64 -34.28 2.71 23.21
C GLY A 64 -33.03 2.83 24.13
N ARG A 65 -31.85 2.44 23.67
CA ARG A 65 -30.58 2.73 24.34
C ARG A 65 -30.10 4.09 23.87
N GLY A 66 -30.07 5.06 24.74
CA GLY A 66 -29.62 6.41 24.43
C GLY A 66 -28.18 6.38 23.82
N TYR A 67 -27.96 7.19 22.80
CA TYR A 67 -26.63 7.41 22.27
C TYR A 67 -25.73 8.00 23.36
N ASP A 68 -24.69 7.28 23.71
CA ASP A 68 -23.65 7.77 24.59
C ASP A 68 -22.48 8.31 23.74
N PRO A 69 -22.33 9.64 23.61
CA PRO A 69 -21.21 10.23 22.88
C PRO A 69 -19.86 9.91 23.53
N THR A 70 -19.86 9.43 24.77
CA THR A 70 -18.63 9.05 25.49
C THR A 70 -18.26 7.59 25.27
N ALA A 71 -19.11 6.79 24.62
CA ALA A 71 -18.86 5.35 24.42
C ALA A 71 -17.53 5.07 23.75
N TRP A 72 -17.13 5.89 22.76
CA TRP A 72 -15.79 5.78 22.17
C TRP A 72 -14.67 6.05 23.17
N HIS A 73 -14.87 7.03 24.08
CA HIS A 73 -13.90 7.34 25.13
C HIS A 73 -13.88 6.27 26.22
N ALA A 74 -15.03 5.64 26.46
CA ALA A 74 -15.17 4.54 27.41
C ALA A 74 -14.54 3.23 26.92
N LEU A 75 -14.39 3.06 25.59
CA LEU A 75 -13.66 1.92 25.05
C LEU A 75 -12.22 1.92 25.55
N GLY A 76 -11.77 0.79 26.06
CA GLY A 76 -10.37 0.57 26.38
C GLY A 76 -9.43 0.76 25.18
N ALA A 77 -8.13 0.78 25.40
CA ALA A 77 -7.14 0.95 24.33
C ALA A 77 -7.22 -0.14 23.24
N GLY A 78 -7.55 -1.37 23.61
CA GLY A 78 -7.57 -2.53 22.70
C GLY A 78 -8.48 -2.34 21.48
N PRO A 79 -9.79 -2.07 21.64
CA PRO A 79 -10.67 -1.82 20.51
C PRO A 79 -10.22 -0.67 19.61
N LYS A 80 -9.75 0.44 20.18
CA LYS A 80 -9.23 1.59 19.40
C LYS A 80 -8.03 1.20 18.55
N VAL A 81 -7.08 0.47 19.13
CA VAL A 81 -5.92 -0.06 18.42
C VAL A 81 -6.35 -1.02 17.32
N ALA A 82 -7.32 -1.91 17.57
CA ALA A 82 -7.82 -2.86 16.56
C ALA A 82 -8.42 -2.13 15.34
N VAL A 83 -9.17 -1.04 15.56
CA VAL A 83 -9.73 -0.21 14.47
C VAL A 83 -8.62 0.40 13.62
N VAL A 84 -7.65 1.03 14.26
CA VAL A 84 -6.54 1.67 13.56
C VAL A 84 -5.69 0.64 12.81
N LEU A 85 -5.36 -0.47 13.45
CA LEU A 85 -4.61 -1.56 12.82
C LEU A 85 -5.39 -2.16 11.64
N GLY A 86 -6.68 -2.42 11.80
CA GLY A 86 -7.52 -2.92 10.71
C GLY A 86 -7.56 -1.98 9.51
N PHE A 87 -7.64 -0.67 9.74
CA PHE A 87 -7.56 0.33 8.68
C PHE A 87 -6.17 0.31 8.01
N ILE A 88 -5.09 0.36 8.78
CA ILE A 88 -3.71 0.31 8.25
C ILE A 88 -3.49 -0.97 7.44
N LEU A 89 -3.96 -2.12 7.94
CA LEU A 89 -3.85 -3.40 7.25
C LEU A 89 -4.65 -3.40 5.95
N SER A 90 -5.90 -2.94 5.98
CA SER A 90 -6.74 -2.92 4.77
C SER A 90 -6.19 -1.98 3.70
N MET A 91 -5.78 -0.76 4.07
CA MET A 91 -5.13 0.17 3.15
C MET A 91 -3.81 -0.38 2.63
N GLY A 92 -2.96 -0.89 3.53
CA GLY A 92 -1.65 -1.42 3.15
C GLY A 92 -1.76 -2.62 2.22
N VAL A 93 -2.51 -3.65 2.63
CA VAL A 93 -2.65 -4.88 1.83
C VAL A 93 -3.32 -4.59 0.50
N ILE A 94 -4.47 -3.90 0.52
CA ILE A 94 -5.30 -3.77 -0.66
C ILE A 94 -4.73 -2.73 -1.61
N TYR A 95 -4.44 -1.53 -1.11
CA TYR A 95 -3.89 -0.46 -1.94
C TYR A 95 -2.56 -0.87 -2.58
N PHE A 96 -1.56 -1.25 -1.77
CA PHE A 96 -0.25 -1.58 -2.31
C PHE A 96 -0.27 -2.84 -3.18
N ALA A 97 -0.94 -3.91 -2.77
CA ALA A 97 -0.94 -5.16 -3.53
C ALA A 97 -1.69 -5.04 -4.86
N LEU A 98 -2.86 -4.38 -4.87
CA LEU A 98 -3.63 -4.19 -6.09
C LEU A 98 -2.92 -3.29 -7.10
N PHE A 99 -2.33 -2.19 -6.64
CA PHE A 99 -1.67 -1.25 -7.53
C PHE A 99 -0.32 -1.77 -8.04
N GLU A 100 0.52 -2.35 -7.18
CA GLU A 100 1.81 -2.92 -7.62
C GLU A 100 1.65 -4.14 -8.52
N SER A 101 0.55 -4.89 -8.40
CA SER A 101 0.23 -6.01 -9.32
C SER A 101 -0.58 -5.59 -10.53
N SER A 102 -0.97 -4.32 -10.67
CA SER A 102 -1.72 -3.80 -11.83
C SER A 102 -0.83 -3.61 -13.07
N ALA A 103 -1.43 -3.17 -14.17
CA ALA A 103 -0.69 -2.74 -15.35
C ALA A 103 0.24 -1.54 -15.09
N TRP A 104 -0.04 -0.74 -14.07
CA TRP A 104 0.84 0.33 -13.64
C TRP A 104 2.08 -0.15 -12.91
N GLN A 105 2.03 -1.32 -12.29
CA GLN A 105 3.12 -1.88 -11.48
C GLN A 105 3.62 -0.90 -10.40
N ALA A 106 2.78 0.05 -10.01
CA ALA A 106 3.14 1.18 -9.16
C ALA A 106 1.94 1.69 -8.36
N THR A 107 2.18 2.14 -7.14
CA THR A 107 1.26 2.99 -6.39
C THR A 107 1.22 4.40 -7.00
N PHE A 108 0.29 5.25 -6.60
CA PHE A 108 0.22 6.63 -7.06
C PHE A 108 1.53 7.40 -6.76
N GLY A 109 2.07 7.27 -5.55
CA GLY A 109 3.34 7.90 -5.20
C GLY A 109 4.49 7.42 -6.07
N LYS A 110 4.61 6.11 -6.32
CA LYS A 110 5.63 5.59 -7.23
C LYS A 110 5.46 6.08 -8.66
N ARG A 111 4.22 6.14 -9.13
CA ARG A 111 3.91 6.63 -10.48
C ARG A 111 4.32 8.09 -10.66
N LEU A 112 4.06 8.93 -9.63
CA LEU A 112 4.43 10.35 -9.62
C LEU A 112 5.95 10.55 -9.72
N PHE A 113 6.73 9.67 -9.10
CA PHE A 113 8.20 9.73 -9.14
C PHE A 113 8.82 8.86 -10.24
N ASP A 114 8.01 8.47 -11.24
CA ASP A 114 8.44 7.71 -12.39
C ASP A 114 9.16 6.41 -11.99
N MET A 115 8.47 5.59 -11.21
CA MET A 115 8.96 4.29 -10.72
C MET A 115 7.88 3.22 -10.83
N HIS A 116 8.33 1.99 -11.07
CA HIS A 116 7.46 0.81 -11.05
C HIS A 116 8.16 -0.39 -10.42
N VAL A 117 7.39 -1.42 -10.07
CA VAL A 117 7.86 -2.64 -9.41
C VAL A 117 7.83 -3.78 -10.40
N THR A 118 8.95 -4.49 -10.51
CA THR A 118 9.08 -5.68 -11.34
C THR A 118 9.58 -6.86 -10.51
N ASP A 119 9.56 -8.05 -11.07
CA ASP A 119 10.38 -9.14 -10.56
C ASP A 119 11.85 -8.99 -11.00
N ASP A 120 12.68 -9.94 -10.60
CA ASP A 120 14.11 -9.94 -10.95
C ASP A 120 14.36 -10.07 -12.47
N GLU A 121 13.36 -10.49 -13.23
CA GLU A 121 13.42 -10.62 -14.70
C GLU A 121 12.82 -9.41 -15.44
N GLY A 122 12.42 -8.36 -14.72
CA GLY A 122 11.79 -7.16 -15.29
C GLY A 122 10.30 -7.34 -15.64
N LYS A 123 9.69 -8.47 -15.29
CA LYS A 123 8.27 -8.77 -15.58
C LYS A 123 7.35 -8.21 -14.51
N ARG A 124 6.08 -8.05 -14.86
CA ARG A 124 5.01 -7.67 -13.94
C ARG A 124 4.86 -8.70 -12.82
N ILE A 125 4.76 -8.22 -11.57
CA ILE A 125 4.52 -9.08 -10.41
C ILE A 125 3.04 -9.44 -10.28
N GLY A 126 2.76 -10.66 -9.84
CA GLY A 126 1.40 -11.09 -9.51
C GLY A 126 0.96 -10.61 -8.11
N VAL A 127 -0.36 -10.65 -7.84
CA VAL A 127 -0.96 -10.24 -6.55
C VAL A 127 -0.31 -10.95 -5.37
N ARG A 128 -0.05 -12.25 -5.45
CA ARG A 128 0.57 -13.03 -4.36
C ARG A 128 1.95 -12.49 -3.99
N ARG A 129 2.77 -12.12 -4.99
CA ARG A 129 4.12 -11.58 -4.77
C ARG A 129 4.04 -10.15 -4.21
N ALA A 130 3.10 -9.35 -4.70
CA ALA A 130 2.82 -8.01 -4.17
C ALA A 130 2.36 -8.05 -2.70
N LEU A 131 1.47 -9.00 -2.35
CA LEU A 131 1.06 -9.27 -0.97
C LEU A 131 2.24 -9.69 -0.09
N GLY A 132 3.04 -10.66 -0.54
CA GLY A 132 4.23 -11.12 0.18
C GLY A 132 5.20 -9.96 0.44
N ARG A 133 5.42 -9.11 -0.56
CA ARG A 133 6.25 -7.91 -0.43
C ARG A 133 5.71 -6.95 0.63
N TRP A 134 4.40 -6.74 0.65
CA TRP A 134 3.77 -5.88 1.65
C TRP A 134 3.85 -6.50 3.05
N VAL A 135 3.61 -7.81 3.19
CA VAL A 135 3.74 -8.53 4.48
C VAL A 135 5.17 -8.38 5.01
N TRP A 136 6.19 -8.61 4.19
CA TRP A 136 7.57 -8.40 4.61
C TRP A 136 7.87 -6.95 4.96
N LYS A 137 7.36 -6.00 4.18
CA LYS A 137 7.46 -4.57 4.49
C LYS A 137 6.81 -4.25 5.83
N PHE A 138 5.66 -4.85 6.14
CA PHE A 138 4.95 -4.68 7.40
C PHE A 138 5.71 -5.32 8.56
N LEU A 139 6.11 -6.59 8.45
CA LEU A 139 6.85 -7.31 9.49
C LEU A 139 8.21 -6.70 9.80
N LEU A 140 8.92 -6.27 8.76
CA LEU A 140 10.22 -5.61 8.88
C LEU A 140 10.10 -4.11 9.14
N GLY A 141 8.92 -3.53 8.95
CA GLY A 141 8.68 -2.10 8.90
C GLY A 141 8.19 -1.46 10.18
N TYR A 142 7.84 -2.27 11.16
CA TYR A 142 7.26 -1.71 12.36
C TYR A 142 8.33 -1.18 13.32
N PHE A 143 8.88 -0.03 13.01
CA PHE A 143 9.56 0.92 13.84
C PHE A 143 11.07 1.15 13.59
N TRP A 144 11.95 0.19 13.67
CA TRP A 144 13.40 0.44 13.50
C TRP A 144 14.01 -0.33 12.32
N ILE A 145 13.42 -1.45 11.97
CA ILE A 145 13.91 -2.32 10.90
C ILE A 145 13.60 -1.72 9.51
N ASN A 146 12.57 -0.86 9.41
CA ASN A 146 12.30 -0.14 8.16
C ASN A 146 13.42 0.83 7.81
N LEU A 147 13.98 1.51 8.80
CA LEU A 147 15.12 2.40 8.60
C LEU A 147 16.35 1.59 8.16
N ALA A 148 16.59 0.45 8.81
CA ALA A 148 17.64 -0.49 8.41
C ALA A 148 17.37 -1.09 7.01
N SER A 149 16.12 -1.46 6.72
CA SER A 149 15.72 -1.95 5.39
C SER A 149 15.94 -0.88 4.30
N LEU A 150 15.67 0.38 4.59
CA LEU A 150 15.95 1.49 3.66
C LEU A 150 17.44 1.75 3.53
N ALA A 151 18.21 1.59 4.59
CA ALA A 151 19.67 1.74 4.57
C ALA A 151 20.34 0.69 3.66
N THR A 152 19.73 -0.47 3.42
CA THR A 152 20.27 -1.46 2.48
C THR A 152 20.26 -0.99 1.03
N ILE A 153 19.37 -0.06 0.67
CA ILE A 153 19.22 0.44 -0.72
C ILE A 153 20.53 1.06 -1.25
N PRO A 154 21.18 2.02 -0.56
CA PRO A 154 22.44 2.58 -1.04
C PRO A 154 23.62 1.62 -0.91
N LEU A 155 23.54 0.63 -0.01
CA LEU A 155 24.63 -0.30 0.30
C LEU A 155 24.67 -1.49 -0.66
N THR A 156 23.59 -1.75 -1.42
CA THR A 156 23.51 -2.89 -2.32
C THR A 156 23.66 -2.48 -3.79
N LYS A 157 24.33 -3.29 -4.59
CA LYS A 157 24.48 -3.07 -6.04
C LYS A 157 23.12 -2.97 -6.74
N ASP A 158 22.16 -3.80 -6.32
CA ASP A 158 20.83 -3.88 -6.90
C ASP A 158 19.86 -2.84 -6.32
N LYS A 159 20.32 -1.95 -5.44
CA LYS A 159 19.47 -0.96 -4.74
C LYS A 159 18.17 -1.57 -4.19
N LYS A 160 18.27 -2.78 -3.65
CA LYS A 160 17.15 -3.51 -3.05
C LYS A 160 17.03 -3.18 -1.57
N ALA A 161 15.80 -2.92 -1.12
CA ALA A 161 15.47 -2.96 0.29
C ALA A 161 15.30 -4.41 0.75
N LEU A 162 15.37 -4.67 2.05
CA LEU A 162 15.29 -6.03 2.58
C LEU A 162 13.98 -6.73 2.17
N HIS A 163 12.85 -6.04 2.19
CA HIS A 163 11.56 -6.58 1.72
C HIS A 163 11.55 -6.86 0.20
N ASP A 164 12.35 -6.14 -0.60
CA ASP A 164 12.50 -6.41 -2.03
C ASP A 164 13.27 -7.73 -2.25
N TYR A 165 14.30 -8.00 -1.44
CA TYR A 165 15.02 -9.28 -1.47
C TYR A 165 14.09 -10.45 -1.12
N MET A 166 13.32 -10.34 -0.02
CA MET A 166 12.42 -11.39 0.42
C MET A 166 11.32 -11.70 -0.61
N ALA A 167 10.85 -10.68 -1.33
CA ALA A 167 9.81 -10.84 -2.35
C ALA A 167 10.38 -11.08 -3.77
N ARG A 168 11.70 -11.08 -3.96
CA ARG A 168 12.37 -11.17 -5.26
C ARG A 168 11.80 -10.16 -6.25
N THR A 169 11.90 -8.90 -5.88
CA THR A 169 11.37 -7.77 -6.65
C THR A 169 12.42 -6.67 -6.81
N LEU A 170 12.24 -5.85 -7.84
CA LEU A 170 13.03 -4.67 -8.13
C LEU A 170 12.12 -3.44 -8.19
N VAL A 171 12.65 -2.28 -7.82
CA VAL A 171 12.01 -1.00 -8.11
C VAL A 171 12.83 -0.26 -9.15
N VAL A 172 12.23 -0.10 -10.31
CA VAL A 172 12.87 0.41 -11.51
C VAL A 172 12.35 1.80 -11.83
N ARG A 173 13.17 2.66 -12.41
CA ARG A 173 12.79 3.99 -12.91
C ARG A 173 12.21 3.86 -14.30
N GLY A 174 11.30 4.78 -14.65
CA GLY A 174 10.61 4.80 -15.93
C GLY A 174 9.26 4.09 -15.87
N GLN A 175 8.60 4.07 -17.02
CA GLN A 175 7.30 3.42 -17.18
C GLN A 175 7.48 1.94 -17.51
N PRO A 176 6.56 1.05 -17.08
CA PRO A 176 6.63 -0.36 -17.45
C PRO A 176 6.48 -0.52 -18.96
N VAL A 177 7.33 -1.38 -19.54
CA VAL A 177 7.35 -1.66 -21.00
C VAL A 177 5.99 -2.19 -21.49
N GLN A 178 5.30 -2.98 -20.66
CA GLN A 178 3.95 -3.49 -20.92
C GLN A 178 2.88 -2.64 -20.21
N GLY A 179 3.11 -1.34 -20.10
CA GLY A 179 2.20 -0.43 -19.43
C GLY A 179 0.84 -0.38 -20.10
N GLY A 180 -0.21 -0.45 -19.31
CA GLY A 180 -1.60 -0.28 -19.71
C GLY A 180 -2.31 0.72 -18.81
N SER A 181 -3.60 0.96 -19.08
CA SER A 181 -4.46 1.71 -18.18
C SER A 181 -4.66 0.94 -16.87
N LEU A 182 -4.83 1.66 -15.78
CA LEU A 182 -5.20 1.05 -14.50
C LEU A 182 -6.63 0.52 -14.61
N GLU A 183 -6.81 -0.74 -14.25
CA GLU A 183 -8.14 -1.34 -14.26
C GLU A 183 -9.04 -0.67 -13.20
N SER A 184 -10.16 -0.09 -13.62
CA SER A 184 -11.06 0.73 -12.77
C SER A 184 -11.52 0.00 -11.50
N TRP A 185 -11.78 -1.33 -11.59
CA TRP A 185 -12.20 -2.11 -10.44
C TRP A 185 -11.14 -2.15 -9.32
N ARG A 186 -9.85 -2.04 -9.65
CA ARG A 186 -8.77 -2.00 -8.65
C ARG A 186 -8.79 -0.70 -7.85
N ILE A 187 -9.11 0.42 -8.51
CA ILE A 187 -9.30 1.71 -7.85
C ILE A 187 -10.48 1.59 -6.88
N VAL A 188 -11.61 1.07 -7.37
CA VAL A 188 -12.81 0.90 -6.55
C VAL A 188 -12.52 0.04 -5.32
N LEU A 189 -11.92 -1.13 -5.48
CA LEU A 189 -11.62 -2.02 -4.35
C LEU A 189 -10.60 -1.41 -3.38
N ALA A 190 -9.58 -0.72 -3.89
CA ALA A 190 -8.55 -0.12 -3.05
C ALA A 190 -9.09 0.94 -2.08
N PHE A 191 -10.17 1.61 -2.44
CA PHE A 191 -10.79 2.63 -1.61
C PHE A 191 -12.09 2.16 -0.95
N ALA A 192 -12.88 1.31 -1.60
CA ALA A 192 -14.14 0.81 -1.04
C ALA A 192 -13.94 -0.07 0.19
N ILE A 193 -12.92 -0.95 0.20
CA ILE A 193 -12.72 -1.87 1.32
C ILE A 193 -12.30 -1.14 2.60
N PRO A 194 -11.30 -0.22 2.58
CA PRO A 194 -11.00 0.61 3.74
C PRO A 194 -12.19 1.48 4.18
N PHE A 195 -12.99 1.97 3.23
CA PHE A 195 -14.21 2.72 3.53
C PHE A 195 -15.24 1.86 4.27
N VAL A 196 -15.54 0.65 3.76
CA VAL A 196 -16.48 -0.29 4.40
C VAL A 196 -15.97 -0.69 5.78
N TRP A 197 -14.67 -0.93 5.94
CA TRP A 197 -14.07 -1.21 7.24
C TRP A 197 -14.29 -0.05 8.22
N LEU A 198 -13.99 1.17 7.80
CA LEU A 198 -14.16 2.35 8.62
C LEU A 198 -15.64 2.56 8.99
N LEU A 199 -16.54 2.38 8.02
CA LEU A 199 -17.98 2.48 8.23
C LEU A 199 -18.48 1.42 9.21
N ALA A 200 -18.10 0.16 9.03
CA ALA A 200 -18.47 -0.94 9.93
C ALA A 200 -17.98 -0.69 11.36
N THR A 201 -16.74 -0.22 11.49
CA THR A 201 -16.18 0.12 12.81
C THR A 201 -16.90 1.31 13.45
N PHE A 202 -17.22 2.32 12.65
CA PHE A 202 -17.98 3.45 13.11
C PHE A 202 -19.39 3.04 13.57
N LEU A 203 -20.05 2.14 12.82
CA LEU A 203 -21.36 1.59 13.19
C LEU A 203 -21.29 0.75 14.47
N ALA A 204 -20.24 -0.03 14.64
CA ALA A 204 -20.05 -0.86 15.84
C ALA A 204 -19.74 -0.05 17.11
N THR A 205 -19.35 1.23 16.98
CA THR A 205 -19.07 2.12 18.11
C THR A 205 -20.22 3.07 18.44
N LEU A 206 -21.35 2.89 17.75
CA LEU A 206 -22.64 3.57 18.01
C LEU A 206 -23.49 2.76 18.98
#